data_302ea151de3a86586363d55cae53a991
#
_entry.id   302ea151de3a86586363d55cae53a991
#
_cell.length_a   1.000
_cell.length_b   1.000
_cell.length_c   1.000
_cell.angle_alpha   90.00
_cell.angle_beta   90.00
_cell.angle_gamma   90.00
#
_symmetry.space_group_name_H-M   'P 1'
#
loop_
_entity.id
_entity.type
_entity.pdbx_description
1 polymer ?
#
loop_
_entity_poly.entity_id
_entity_poly.type
_entity_poly.pdbx_seq_one_letter_code
_entity_poly.pdbx_strand_id
1 'polypeptide(L)'
;MLAVLKLHYLRWVLFPINGETYFMYQGIFDTDFDKYTEDAVALFSATGIDTVFENLEGFPKDWKTKPEQFVKFVREHQVPSFLEYGEYPYVSADEIKKALKLKAAFSDMLDQMQ
;
A
#
# COMPACT_ATOMS: atom_id res chain seq x y z
N MET A 1 3.10 3.70 -11.02
CA MET A 1 3.57 2.39 -10.55
C MET A 1 2.75 1.88 -9.36
N LEU A 2 2.71 2.60 -8.26
CA LEU A 2 1.93 2.17 -7.09
C LEU A 2 0.41 2.31 -7.28
N ALA A 3 -0.03 2.95 -8.35
CA ALA A 3 -1.46 3.15 -8.62
C ALA A 3 -2.26 1.85 -8.72
N VAL A 4 -1.62 0.75 -9.15
CA VAL A 4 -2.28 -0.55 -9.26
C VAL A 4 -2.75 -1.08 -7.91
N LEU A 5 -2.13 -0.65 -6.82
CA LEU A 5 -2.45 -1.09 -5.46
C LEU A 5 -3.68 -0.38 -4.88
N LYS A 6 -4.21 0.64 -5.57
CA LYS A 6 -5.38 1.40 -5.11
C LYS A 6 -5.18 1.96 -3.70
N LEU A 7 -3.98 2.48 -3.45
CA LEU A 7 -3.59 3.00 -2.15
C LEU A 7 -4.07 4.41 -1.92
N HIS A 8 -4.60 4.67 -0.71
CA HIS A 8 -4.75 6.02 -0.18
C HIS A 8 -3.49 6.45 0.57
N TYR A 9 -2.87 5.51 1.28
CA TYR A 9 -1.77 5.81 2.16
C TYR A 9 -0.90 4.57 2.35
N LEU A 10 0.42 4.78 2.35
CA LEU A 10 1.40 3.73 2.62
C LEU A 10 2.50 4.32 3.50
N ARG A 11 2.86 3.60 4.55
CA ARG A 11 3.93 4.01 5.44
C ARG A 11 4.72 2.80 5.93
N TRP A 12 6.04 2.90 5.83
CA TRP A 12 6.98 1.93 6.39
C TRP A 12 7.81 2.61 7.46
N VAL A 13 7.92 1.99 8.63
CA VAL A 13 8.64 2.56 9.77
C VAL A 13 9.53 1.49 10.38
N LEU A 14 10.78 1.87 10.68
CA LEU A 14 11.69 1.08 11.49
C LEU A 14 11.75 1.69 12.87
N PHE A 15 11.63 0.87 13.91
CA PHE A 15 11.71 1.37 15.28
C PHE A 15 12.34 0.34 16.21
N PRO A 16 13.09 0.78 17.22
CA PRO A 16 13.73 -0.12 18.17
C PRO A 16 12.83 -0.45 19.36
N ILE A 17 12.85 -1.72 19.79
CA ILE A 17 12.25 -2.15 21.04
C ILE A 17 13.25 -3.10 21.70
N ASN A 18 13.71 -2.76 22.91
CA ASN A 18 14.62 -3.61 23.70
C ASN A 18 15.85 -4.05 22.91
N GLY A 19 16.43 -3.17 22.10
CA GLY A 19 17.62 -3.45 21.33
C GLY A 19 17.40 -4.17 20.00
N GLU A 20 16.18 -4.54 19.69
CA GLU A 20 15.83 -5.14 18.41
C GLU A 20 15.12 -4.13 17.52
N THR A 21 15.33 -4.25 16.20
CA THR A 21 14.70 -3.37 15.22
C THR A 21 13.45 -4.05 14.64
N TYR A 22 12.33 -3.34 14.73
CA TYR A 22 11.05 -3.80 14.19
C TYR A 22 10.70 -3.00 12.95
N PHE A 23 10.01 -3.65 12.02
CA PHE A 23 9.49 -3.05 10.81
C PHE A 23 7.96 -3.01 10.91
N MET A 24 7.39 -1.81 10.73
CA MET A 24 5.94 -1.64 10.68
C MET A 24 5.52 -1.23 9.28
N TYR A 25 4.55 -1.93 8.73
CA TYR A 25 3.95 -1.66 7.44
C TYR A 25 2.50 -1.24 7.68
N GLN A 26 2.18 -0.02 7.29
CA GLN A 26 0.81 0.49 7.35
C GLN A 26 0.34 0.86 5.95
N GLY A 27 -0.87 0.45 5.60
CA GLY A 27 -1.45 0.77 4.31
C GLY A 27 -2.96 0.87 4.39
N ILE A 28 -3.51 1.81 3.64
CA ILE A 28 -4.96 1.96 3.47
C ILE A 28 -5.23 1.87 1.97
N PHE A 29 -6.07 0.92 1.57
CA PHE A 29 -6.30 0.60 0.17
C PHE A 29 -7.77 0.22 -0.07
N ASP A 30 -8.19 0.30 -1.34
CA ASP A 30 -9.60 0.11 -1.74
C ASP A 30 -9.97 -1.32 -2.14
N THR A 31 -8.99 -2.21 -2.23
CA THR A 31 -9.22 -3.61 -2.57
C THR A 31 -9.24 -4.49 -1.33
N ASP A 32 -9.73 -5.74 -1.45
CA ASP A 32 -9.61 -6.68 -0.34
C ASP A 32 -8.14 -7.04 -0.08
N PHE A 33 -7.87 -7.58 1.09
CA PHE A 33 -6.51 -7.87 1.55
C PHE A 33 -5.78 -8.84 0.63
N ASP A 34 -6.46 -9.89 0.19
CA ASP A 34 -5.82 -10.94 -0.63
C ASP A 34 -5.44 -10.38 -2.00
N LYS A 35 -6.34 -9.64 -2.65
CA LYS A 35 -6.05 -9.00 -3.94
C LYS A 35 -4.93 -7.98 -3.80
N TYR A 36 -4.97 -7.15 -2.77
CA TYR A 36 -3.91 -6.18 -2.49
C TYR A 36 -2.55 -6.87 -2.36
N THR A 37 -2.50 -7.96 -1.59
CA THR A 37 -1.24 -8.65 -1.33
C THR A 37 -0.71 -9.32 -2.60
N GLU A 38 -1.57 -9.91 -3.43
CA GLU A 38 -1.17 -10.49 -4.71
C GLU A 38 -0.59 -9.43 -5.64
N ASP A 39 -1.26 -8.30 -5.77
CA ASP A 39 -0.80 -7.20 -6.60
C ASP A 39 0.52 -6.62 -6.07
N ALA A 40 0.68 -6.55 -4.75
CA ALA A 40 1.90 -6.08 -4.10
C ALA A 40 3.08 -7.01 -4.38
N VAL A 41 2.87 -8.33 -4.31
CA VAL A 41 3.91 -9.32 -4.64
C VAL A 41 4.40 -9.11 -6.07
N ALA A 42 3.48 -9.00 -7.03
CA ALA A 42 3.84 -8.80 -8.43
C ALA A 42 4.60 -7.50 -8.63
N LEU A 43 4.14 -6.41 -8.03
CA LEU A 43 4.76 -5.10 -8.16
C LEU A 43 6.15 -5.06 -7.52
N PHE A 44 6.27 -5.58 -6.30
CA PHE A 44 7.53 -5.55 -5.56
C PHE A 44 8.59 -6.43 -6.24
N SER A 45 8.19 -7.58 -6.80
CA SER A 45 9.10 -8.43 -7.57
C SER A 45 9.63 -7.71 -8.80
N ALA A 46 8.79 -6.93 -9.47
CA ALA A 46 9.17 -6.22 -10.70
C ALA A 46 10.05 -5.01 -10.44
N THR A 47 9.95 -4.38 -9.26
CA THR A 47 10.59 -3.09 -8.97
C THR A 47 11.81 -3.17 -8.05
N GLY A 48 12.10 -4.34 -7.49
CA GLY A 48 13.22 -4.51 -6.56
C GLY A 48 12.96 -4.00 -5.14
N ILE A 49 11.76 -3.53 -4.83
CA ILE A 49 11.36 -3.13 -3.48
C ILE A 49 11.30 -4.35 -2.54
N ASP A 50 11.23 -5.54 -3.13
CA ASP A 50 11.20 -6.81 -2.44
C ASP A 50 12.37 -7.01 -1.45
N THR A 51 13.52 -6.37 -1.69
CA THR A 51 14.68 -6.51 -0.81
C THR A 51 14.42 -6.04 0.62
N VAL A 52 13.47 -5.14 0.80
CA VAL A 52 13.07 -4.69 2.14
C VAL A 52 12.49 -5.85 2.96
N PHE A 53 11.62 -6.65 2.33
CA PHE A 53 10.97 -7.78 2.99
C PHE A 53 11.91 -8.94 3.23
N GLU A 54 12.87 -9.17 2.34
CA GLU A 54 13.83 -10.27 2.45
C GLU A 54 14.74 -10.15 3.67
N ASN A 55 14.86 -8.95 4.24
CA ASN A 55 15.65 -8.71 5.45
C ASN A 55 14.86 -8.97 6.74
N LEU A 56 13.58 -9.28 6.66
CA LEU A 56 12.76 -9.57 7.82
C LEU A 56 13.01 -10.98 8.34
N GLU A 57 13.10 -11.10 9.67
CA GLU A 57 13.31 -12.39 10.31
C GLU A 57 12.13 -13.32 10.02
N GLY A 58 12.45 -14.56 9.59
CA GLY A 58 11.45 -15.56 9.29
C GLY A 58 10.72 -15.38 7.96
N PHE A 59 11.11 -14.41 7.16
CA PHE A 59 10.47 -14.17 5.87
C PHE A 59 10.74 -15.33 4.90
N PRO A 60 9.73 -15.85 4.20
CA PRO A 60 9.90 -16.96 3.27
C PRO A 60 10.77 -16.56 2.07
N LYS A 61 11.83 -17.32 1.82
CA LYS A 61 12.81 -16.99 0.76
C LYS A 61 12.29 -17.37 -0.63
N ASP A 62 11.31 -18.25 -0.72
CA ASP A 62 10.74 -18.73 -1.98
C ASP A 62 9.45 -17.99 -2.37
N TRP A 63 9.21 -16.84 -1.78
CA TRP A 63 7.96 -16.08 -1.96
C TRP A 63 7.69 -15.67 -3.41
N LYS A 64 8.74 -15.47 -4.23
CA LYS A 64 8.57 -15.09 -5.64
C LYS A 64 7.94 -16.20 -6.48
N THR A 65 8.26 -17.44 -6.14
CA THR A 65 7.70 -18.62 -6.81
C THR A 65 6.44 -19.14 -6.11
N LYS A 66 6.26 -18.77 -4.85
CA LYS A 66 5.12 -19.17 -4.02
C LYS A 66 4.52 -17.93 -3.36
N PRO A 67 3.76 -17.12 -4.10
CA PRO A 67 3.18 -15.88 -3.55
C PRO A 67 2.30 -16.11 -2.32
N GLU A 68 1.71 -17.28 -2.20
CA GLU A 68 0.88 -17.65 -1.03
C GLU A 68 1.69 -17.64 0.27
N GLN A 69 2.99 -17.85 0.21
CA GLN A 69 3.86 -17.79 1.38
C GLN A 69 4.02 -16.35 1.88
N PHE A 70 4.09 -15.39 0.95
CA PHE A 70 4.10 -13.98 1.28
C PHE A 70 2.80 -13.56 1.99
N VAL A 71 1.66 -13.95 1.43
CA VAL A 71 0.34 -13.64 2.01
C VAL A 71 0.23 -14.22 3.41
N LYS A 72 0.64 -15.47 3.58
CA LYS A 72 0.62 -16.16 4.87
C LYS A 72 1.47 -15.43 5.91
N PHE A 73 2.70 -15.05 5.54
CA PHE A 73 3.60 -14.34 6.42
C PHE A 73 2.99 -13.02 6.90
N VAL A 74 2.41 -12.24 5.98
CA VAL A 74 1.79 -10.96 6.32
C VAL A 74 0.60 -11.17 7.25
N ARG A 75 -0.24 -12.17 6.97
CA ARG A 75 -1.39 -12.47 7.84
C ARG A 75 -0.99 -12.89 9.24
N GLU A 76 0.08 -13.66 9.38
CA GLU A 76 0.58 -14.09 10.68
C GLU A 76 1.11 -12.95 11.53
N HIS A 77 1.55 -11.85 10.88
CA HIS A 77 2.12 -10.69 11.55
C HIS A 77 1.17 -9.49 11.57
N GLN A 78 -0.03 -9.65 11.04
CA GLN A 78 -1.01 -8.58 10.98
C GLN A 78 -1.56 -8.24 12.36
N VAL A 79 -1.58 -6.95 12.69
CA VAL A 79 -2.17 -6.46 13.92
C VAL A 79 -3.49 -5.78 13.57
N PRO A 80 -4.60 -6.16 14.22
CA PRO A 80 -5.89 -5.53 13.93
C PRO A 80 -5.88 -4.06 14.32
N SER A 81 -6.57 -3.26 13.51
CA SER A 81 -6.74 -1.83 13.80
C SER A 81 -7.73 -1.64 14.93
N PHE A 82 -7.38 -0.77 15.88
CA PHE A 82 -8.29 -0.38 16.95
C PHE A 82 -9.24 0.72 16.49
N LEU A 83 -8.73 1.68 15.73
CA LEU A 83 -9.50 2.81 15.22
C LEU A 83 -8.91 3.25 13.89
N GLU A 84 -9.77 3.41 12.90
CA GLU A 84 -9.40 3.99 11.61
C GLU A 84 -10.28 5.22 11.37
N TYR A 85 -9.63 6.34 11.09
CA TYR A 85 -10.32 7.58 10.76
C TYR A 85 -9.88 8.06 9.38
N GLY A 86 -10.86 8.41 8.55
CA GLY A 86 -10.62 9.05 7.26
C GLY A 86 -11.61 10.18 7.08
N GLU A 87 -11.14 11.31 6.56
CA GLU A 87 -11.98 12.47 6.28
C GLU A 87 -13.08 12.12 5.27
N TYR A 88 -12.74 11.25 4.30
CA TYR A 88 -13.65 10.82 3.23
C TYR A 88 -13.66 9.30 3.13
N PRO A 89 -14.28 8.59 4.10
CA PRO A 89 -14.13 7.14 4.23
C PRO A 89 -14.77 6.32 3.09
N TYR A 90 -15.68 6.92 2.32
CA TYR A 90 -16.38 6.21 1.23
C TYR A 90 -15.90 6.62 -0.15
N VAL A 91 -14.80 7.39 -0.23
CA VAL A 91 -14.24 7.85 -1.51
C VAL A 91 -13.01 7.03 -1.84
N SER A 92 -13.01 6.38 -3.03
CA SER A 92 -11.89 5.58 -3.47
C SER A 92 -10.72 6.46 -3.95
N ALA A 93 -9.51 5.88 -3.99
CA ALA A 93 -8.34 6.56 -4.54
C ALA A 93 -8.56 6.93 -6.01
N ASP A 94 -9.20 6.06 -6.79
CA ASP A 94 -9.51 6.34 -8.20
C ASP A 94 -10.49 7.49 -8.35
N GLU A 95 -11.49 7.59 -7.47
CA GLU A 95 -12.44 8.72 -7.46
C GLU A 95 -11.74 10.04 -7.15
N ILE A 96 -10.80 10.02 -6.20
CA ILE A 96 -10.00 11.20 -5.86
C ILE A 96 -9.19 11.66 -7.07
N LYS A 97 -8.52 10.74 -7.76
CA LYS A 97 -7.73 11.05 -8.96
C LYS A 97 -8.59 11.65 -10.06
N LYS A 98 -9.79 11.10 -10.27
CA LYS A 98 -10.75 11.61 -11.25
C LYS A 98 -11.22 13.01 -10.89
N ALA A 99 -11.53 13.25 -9.62
CA ALA A 99 -11.95 14.55 -9.14
C ALA A 99 -10.86 15.62 -9.32
N LEU A 100 -9.60 15.25 -9.06
CA LEU A 100 -8.47 16.15 -9.25
C LEU A 100 -8.25 16.53 -10.72
N LYS A 101 -8.44 15.57 -11.63
CA LYS A 101 -8.38 15.85 -13.08
C LYS A 101 -9.49 16.79 -13.51
N LEU A 102 -10.70 16.60 -13.00
CA LEU A 102 -11.84 17.45 -13.30
C LEU A 102 -11.60 18.88 -12.79
N LYS A 103 -11.07 19.00 -11.58
CA LYS A 103 -10.73 20.30 -10.98
C LYS A 103 -9.71 21.04 -11.86
N ALA A 104 -8.66 20.36 -12.32
CA ALA A 104 -7.63 20.96 -13.16
C ALA A 104 -8.20 21.45 -14.49
N ALA A 105 -9.02 20.62 -15.14
CA ALA A 105 -9.66 20.98 -16.41
C ALA A 105 -10.61 22.18 -16.25
N PHE A 106 -11.36 22.24 -15.16
CA PHE A 106 -12.27 23.34 -14.87
C PHE A 106 -11.50 24.64 -14.63
N SER A 107 -10.40 24.59 -13.90
CA SER A 107 -9.55 25.75 -13.64
C SER A 107 -8.94 26.29 -14.93
N ASP A 108 -8.45 25.41 -15.81
CA ASP A 108 -7.91 25.82 -17.13
C ASP A 108 -8.97 26.48 -17.97
N MET A 109 -10.20 25.94 -17.98
CA MET A 109 -11.31 26.55 -18.71
C MET A 109 -11.62 27.98 -18.21
N LEU A 110 -11.65 28.17 -16.90
CA LEU A 110 -11.88 29.48 -16.31
C LEU A 110 -10.78 30.45 -16.69
N ASP A 111 -9.52 30.04 -16.67
CA ASP A 111 -8.38 30.89 -17.03
C ASP A 111 -8.46 31.33 -18.48
N GLN A 112 -8.92 30.46 -19.38
CA GLN A 112 -9.09 30.82 -20.81
C GLN A 112 -10.22 31.80 -21.05
N MET A 113 -11.16 31.91 -20.12
CA MET A 113 -12.30 32.79 -20.23
C MET A 113 -12.00 34.25 -19.77
N GLN A 114 -10.86 34.45 -19.16
CA GLN A 114 -10.45 35.77 -18.64
C GLN A 114 -9.69 36.63 -19.69
#